data_b4dbb4b2966e8d9824dafe6b6904cb33
#
_entry.id   b4dbb4b2966e8d9824dafe6b6904cb33
#
_cell.length_a   1.000
_cell.length_b   1.000
_cell.length_c   1.000
_cell.angle_alpha   90.00
_cell.angle_beta   90.00
_cell.angle_gamma   90.00
#
_symmetry.space_group_name_H-M   'P 1'
#
loop_
_entity.id
_entity.type
_entity.pdbx_description
1 polymer ?
#
loop_
_entity_poly.entity_id
_entity_poly.type
_entity_poly.pdbx_seq_one_letter_code
_entity_poly.pdbx_strand_id
1 'polypeptide(L)'
;MVAFPGGFGNSDSYDYLFRINGDPIVDYVNNGGKYLGICMGAYWAGSHYFKLLNCVDAVQYYKRPTACTRRPHTKAMPVTWNGQDEKMFFNDGCTFIGNTKKFETYATYSNGDPMAIIQNNLGLIGCHPESEEFWYESYKQMNGQWHHRRHHRLLLDFVNKLMEK
;
A
#
# COMPACT_ATOMS: atom_id res chain seq x y z
N MET A 1 -15.68 -5.33 -4.99
CA MET A 1 -14.23 -5.06 -4.75
C MET A 1 -13.61 -6.26 -4.05
N VAL A 2 -12.42 -6.65 -4.46
CA VAL A 2 -11.56 -7.57 -3.70
C VAL A 2 -10.50 -6.76 -2.97
N ALA A 3 -10.20 -7.11 -1.71
CA ALA A 3 -9.23 -6.41 -0.90
C ALA A 3 -8.17 -7.39 -0.35
N PHE A 4 -6.90 -7.04 -0.52
CA PHE A 4 -5.77 -7.75 0.05
C PHE A 4 -5.08 -6.85 1.08
N PRO A 5 -5.19 -7.16 2.37
CA PRO A 5 -4.57 -6.38 3.44
C PRO A 5 -3.06 -6.58 3.47
N GLY A 6 -2.40 -5.86 4.35
CA GLY A 6 -1.02 -6.12 4.71
C GLY A 6 -0.85 -7.50 5.32
N GLY A 7 0.34 -8.08 5.11
CA GLY A 7 0.71 -9.37 5.66
C GLY A 7 1.46 -9.24 6.98
N PHE A 8 1.46 -10.32 7.73
CA PHE A 8 2.34 -10.52 8.88
C PHE A 8 3.33 -11.64 8.53
N GLY A 9 4.61 -11.41 8.79
CA GLY A 9 5.63 -12.43 8.62
C GLY A 9 6.77 -12.05 7.67
N ASN A 10 7.51 -13.06 7.26
CA ASN A 10 8.67 -12.97 6.38
C ASN A 10 8.27 -13.20 4.91
N SER A 11 9.28 -13.35 4.05
CA SER A 11 9.11 -13.67 2.63
C SER A 11 8.26 -14.92 2.35
N ASP A 12 8.17 -15.85 3.30
CA ASP A 12 7.40 -17.08 3.13
C ASP A 12 5.90 -16.82 2.92
N SER A 13 5.39 -15.70 3.46
CA SER A 13 4.02 -15.26 3.23
C SER A 13 3.75 -14.94 1.75
N TYR A 14 4.77 -14.48 1.03
CA TYR A 14 4.69 -14.24 -0.42
C TYR A 14 4.73 -15.55 -1.21
N ASP A 15 5.47 -16.55 -0.74
CA ASP A 15 5.57 -17.85 -1.41
C ASP A 15 4.26 -18.63 -1.35
N TYR A 16 3.44 -18.40 -0.32
CA TYR A 16 2.10 -18.95 -0.27
C TYR A 16 1.22 -18.51 -1.43
N LEU A 17 1.39 -17.29 -1.92
CA LEU A 17 0.62 -16.77 -3.04
C LEU A 17 0.86 -17.55 -4.33
N PHE A 18 2.10 -18.01 -4.56
CA PHE A 18 2.43 -18.84 -5.74
C PHE A 18 1.71 -20.19 -5.74
N ARG A 19 1.21 -20.65 -4.57
CA ARG A 19 0.44 -21.88 -4.43
C ARG A 19 -1.05 -21.67 -4.63
N ILE A 20 -1.50 -20.41 -4.67
CA ILE A 20 -2.89 -20.03 -4.89
C ILE A 20 -3.07 -19.77 -6.39
N ASN A 21 -4.10 -20.34 -6.99
CA ASN A 21 -4.47 -19.94 -8.35
C ASN A 21 -4.97 -18.50 -8.33
N GLY A 22 -4.15 -17.58 -8.84
CA GLY A 22 -4.46 -16.16 -8.94
C GLY A 22 -5.37 -15.78 -10.12
N ASP A 23 -5.57 -16.68 -11.07
CA ASP A 23 -6.32 -16.41 -12.30
C ASP A 23 -7.72 -15.83 -12.04
N PRO A 24 -8.55 -16.36 -11.09
CA PRO A 24 -9.86 -15.77 -10.80
C PRO A 24 -9.80 -14.31 -10.34
N ILE A 25 -8.73 -13.90 -9.64
CA ILE A 25 -8.52 -12.51 -9.20
C ILE A 25 -8.18 -11.63 -10.40
N VAL A 26 -7.27 -12.12 -11.23
CA VAL A 26 -6.84 -11.41 -12.47
C VAL A 26 -8.04 -11.24 -13.39
N ASP A 27 -8.82 -12.29 -13.62
CA ASP A 27 -10.03 -12.26 -14.45
C ASP A 27 -11.07 -11.28 -13.90
N TYR A 28 -11.31 -11.31 -12.58
CA TYR A 28 -12.24 -10.38 -11.93
C TYR A 28 -11.83 -8.93 -12.16
N VAL A 29 -10.54 -8.62 -11.98
CA VAL A 29 -10.01 -7.27 -12.16
C VAL A 29 -10.05 -6.85 -13.63
N ASN A 30 -9.66 -7.73 -14.55
CA ASN A 30 -9.68 -7.45 -15.99
C ASN A 30 -11.11 -7.22 -16.53
N ASN A 31 -12.12 -7.80 -15.88
CA ASN A 31 -13.54 -7.55 -16.17
C ASN A 31 -14.12 -6.34 -15.41
N GLY A 32 -13.28 -5.43 -14.93
CA GLY A 32 -13.70 -4.17 -14.29
C GLY A 32 -13.93 -4.26 -12.78
N GLY A 33 -13.65 -5.41 -12.16
CA GLY A 33 -13.70 -5.56 -10.70
C GLY A 33 -12.66 -4.69 -10.01
N LYS A 34 -13.01 -4.08 -8.86
CA LYS A 34 -12.10 -3.22 -8.09
C LYS A 34 -11.16 -4.04 -7.22
N TYR A 35 -9.89 -3.64 -7.20
CA TYR A 35 -8.83 -4.22 -6.38
C TYR A 35 -8.30 -3.18 -5.40
N LEU A 36 -8.30 -3.51 -4.11
CA LEU A 36 -7.62 -2.74 -3.07
C LEU A 36 -6.46 -3.56 -2.53
N GLY A 37 -5.24 -3.07 -2.66
CA GLY A 37 -4.04 -3.69 -2.10
C GLY A 37 -3.36 -2.78 -1.08
N ILE A 38 -3.11 -3.28 0.12
CA ILE A 38 -2.42 -2.55 1.19
C ILE A 38 -1.11 -3.28 1.51
N CYS A 39 0.01 -2.58 1.49
CA CYS A 39 1.35 -3.09 1.77
C CYS A 39 1.63 -4.38 0.97
N MET A 40 1.56 -5.58 1.58
CA MET A 40 1.73 -6.85 0.89
C MET A 40 0.75 -7.00 -0.28
N GLY A 41 -0.53 -6.63 -0.09
CA GLY A 41 -1.53 -6.66 -1.16
C GLY A 41 -1.20 -5.70 -2.31
N ALA A 42 -0.50 -4.59 -2.04
CA ALA A 42 -0.01 -3.69 -3.08
C ALA A 42 1.16 -4.30 -3.86
N TYR A 43 2.10 -4.98 -3.19
CA TYR A 43 3.15 -5.75 -3.85
C TYR A 43 2.57 -6.83 -4.77
N TRP A 44 1.48 -7.49 -4.34
CA TRP A 44 0.85 -8.57 -5.11
C TRP A 44 0.25 -8.10 -6.44
N ALA A 45 -0.13 -6.84 -6.56
CA ALA A 45 -0.55 -6.26 -7.83
C ALA A 45 0.61 -6.11 -8.85
N GLY A 46 1.85 -6.16 -8.38
CA GLY A 46 3.07 -5.94 -9.16
C GLY A 46 3.47 -7.11 -10.07
N SER A 47 4.64 -6.93 -10.70
CA SER A 47 5.17 -7.82 -11.74
C SER A 47 5.48 -9.24 -11.28
N HIS A 48 5.75 -9.44 -9.99
CA HIS A 48 6.11 -10.75 -9.44
C HIS A 48 4.91 -11.68 -9.21
N TYR A 49 3.67 -11.14 -9.12
CA TYR A 49 2.48 -11.92 -8.74
C TYR A 49 1.34 -11.77 -9.76
N PHE A 50 0.33 -10.97 -9.46
CA PHE A 50 -0.86 -10.85 -10.31
C PHE A 50 -0.62 -10.09 -11.62
N LYS A 51 0.43 -9.28 -11.71
CA LYS A 51 0.78 -8.49 -12.89
C LYS A 51 -0.36 -7.59 -13.38
N LEU A 52 -1.06 -6.99 -12.45
CA LEU A 52 -2.20 -6.10 -12.72
C LEU A 52 -1.78 -4.69 -13.12
N LEU A 53 -0.57 -4.25 -12.69
CA LEU A 53 -0.04 -2.92 -12.96
C LEU A 53 0.44 -2.78 -14.41
N ASN A 54 0.08 -1.65 -15.04
CA ASN A 54 0.44 -1.35 -16.42
C ASN A 54 1.50 -0.24 -16.50
N CYS A 55 2.71 -0.57 -16.96
CA CYS A 55 3.87 0.33 -17.05
C CYS A 55 4.27 0.94 -15.69
N VAL A 56 3.89 0.31 -14.60
CA VAL A 56 4.16 0.67 -13.21
C VAL A 56 4.51 -0.60 -12.45
N ASP A 57 5.32 -0.51 -11.41
CA ASP A 57 5.58 -1.63 -10.52
C ASP A 57 5.67 -1.17 -9.06
N ALA A 58 5.38 -2.09 -8.14
CA ALA A 58 5.50 -1.90 -6.71
C ALA A 58 6.87 -2.41 -6.23
N VAL A 59 7.65 -1.53 -5.60
CA VAL A 59 8.99 -1.84 -5.09
C VAL A 59 9.15 -1.42 -3.64
N GLN A 60 10.11 -2.04 -2.93
CA GLN A 60 10.38 -1.72 -1.53
C GLN A 60 10.84 -0.26 -1.39
N TYR A 61 10.09 0.54 -0.62
CA TYR A 61 10.38 1.96 -0.45
C TYR A 61 11.76 2.19 0.16
N TYR A 62 12.17 1.45 1.20
CA TYR A 62 13.43 1.67 1.89
C TYR A 62 14.68 1.46 0.99
N LYS A 63 14.51 0.78 -0.14
CA LYS A 63 15.58 0.58 -1.14
C LYS A 63 15.70 1.73 -2.13
N ARG A 64 14.76 2.68 -2.13
CA ARG A 64 14.85 3.84 -3.01
C ARG A 64 16.04 4.73 -2.63
N PRO A 65 16.76 5.31 -3.59
CA PRO A 65 17.95 6.13 -3.32
C PRO A 65 17.68 7.32 -2.38
N THR A 66 16.50 7.92 -2.49
CA THR A 66 16.08 9.10 -1.72
C THR A 66 15.13 8.78 -0.56
N ALA A 67 14.90 7.50 -0.25
CA ALA A 67 14.01 7.11 0.83
C ALA A 67 14.45 7.71 2.18
N CYS A 68 13.51 8.20 2.96
CA CYS A 68 13.77 8.76 4.29
C CYS A 68 14.09 7.69 5.36
N THR A 69 14.05 6.41 4.99
CA THR A 69 14.49 5.28 5.82
C THR A 69 15.30 4.31 4.98
N ARG A 70 16.28 3.67 5.63
CA ARG A 70 17.12 2.62 5.02
C ARG A 70 16.81 1.23 5.57
N ARG A 71 15.74 1.10 6.35
CA ARG A 71 15.35 -0.15 7.01
C ARG A 71 13.86 -0.41 6.84
N PRO A 72 13.46 -1.68 6.67
CA PRO A 72 12.05 -2.06 6.53
C PRO A 72 11.24 -1.98 7.84
N HIS A 73 11.92 -1.77 8.98
CA HIS A 73 11.36 -1.91 10.33
C HIS A 73 10.17 -1.00 10.59
N THR A 74 9.25 -1.48 11.40
CA THR A 74 8.05 -0.76 11.88
C THR A 74 8.36 0.63 12.41
N LYS A 75 7.64 1.61 11.91
CA LYS A 75 7.70 3.01 12.34
C LYS A 75 6.46 3.80 11.91
N ALA A 76 6.25 4.96 12.55
CA ALA A 76 5.31 5.96 12.08
C ALA A 76 6.00 6.78 10.96
N MET A 77 5.65 6.46 9.71
CA MET A 77 6.24 7.05 8.52
C MET A 77 5.59 8.39 8.21
N PRO A 78 6.36 9.48 8.08
CA PRO A 78 5.82 10.74 7.60
C PRO A 78 5.40 10.60 6.12
N VAL A 79 4.15 10.94 5.85
CA VAL A 79 3.54 10.90 4.52
C VAL A 79 2.69 12.14 4.32
N THR A 80 2.46 12.53 3.07
CA THR A 80 1.46 13.54 2.72
C THR A 80 0.28 12.82 2.07
N TRP A 81 -0.88 12.82 2.71
CA TRP A 81 -2.10 12.17 2.25
C TRP A 81 -3.11 13.21 1.79
N ASN A 82 -3.38 13.23 0.49
CA ASN A 82 -4.28 14.22 -0.12
C ASN A 82 -3.99 15.67 0.32
N GLY A 83 -2.69 16.03 0.36
CA GLY A 83 -2.22 17.36 0.75
C GLY A 83 -2.11 17.63 2.25
N GLN A 84 -2.39 16.65 3.10
CA GLN A 84 -2.26 16.75 4.56
C GLN A 84 -1.13 15.88 5.09
N ASP A 85 -0.32 16.41 5.99
CA ASP A 85 0.77 15.69 6.62
C ASP A 85 0.25 14.72 7.68
N GLU A 86 0.68 13.46 7.56
CA GLU A 86 0.30 12.35 8.42
C GLU A 86 1.53 11.57 8.87
N LYS A 87 1.38 10.78 9.93
CA LYS A 87 2.34 9.74 10.35
C LYS A 87 1.66 8.39 10.33
N MET A 88 1.93 7.60 9.30
CA MET A 88 1.20 6.36 9.04
C MET A 88 2.05 5.14 9.40
N PHE A 89 1.41 4.08 9.91
CA PHE A 89 2.09 2.84 10.24
C PHE A 89 2.76 2.26 8.99
N PHE A 90 4.05 1.99 9.08
CA PHE A 90 4.89 1.45 8.03
C PHE A 90 5.62 0.20 8.52
N ASN A 91 5.61 -0.85 7.74
CA ASN A 91 6.45 -2.03 7.94
C ASN A 91 6.76 -2.65 6.57
N ASP A 92 7.98 -2.41 6.07
CA ASP A 92 8.43 -2.84 4.74
C ASP A 92 7.46 -2.45 3.60
N GLY A 93 6.89 -1.26 3.70
CA GLY A 93 5.91 -0.76 2.72
C GLY A 93 6.53 -0.48 1.35
N CYS A 94 5.68 -0.52 0.32
CA CYS A 94 6.08 -0.26 -1.06
C CYS A 94 5.96 1.21 -1.47
N THR A 95 6.60 1.52 -2.57
CA THR A 95 6.33 2.67 -3.43
C THR A 95 6.12 2.20 -4.86
N PHE A 96 5.66 3.09 -5.72
CA PHE A 96 5.32 2.77 -7.11
C PHE A 96 6.26 3.51 -8.06
N ILE A 97 6.87 2.75 -8.98
CA ILE A 97 7.81 3.27 -9.97
C ILE A 97 7.31 3.00 -11.39
N GLY A 98 7.77 3.79 -12.35
CA GLY A 98 7.42 3.62 -13.75
C GLY A 98 6.78 4.88 -14.35
N ASN A 99 5.81 4.71 -15.23
CA ASN A 99 5.17 5.82 -15.93
C ASN A 99 4.14 6.53 -15.04
N THR A 100 4.51 7.65 -14.46
CA THR A 100 3.65 8.45 -13.56
C THR A 100 2.38 9.00 -14.23
N LYS A 101 2.32 9.04 -15.55
CA LYS A 101 1.10 9.42 -16.29
C LYS A 101 0.04 8.32 -16.32
N LYS A 102 0.37 7.12 -15.86
CA LYS A 102 -0.52 5.95 -15.87
C LYS A 102 -1.29 5.75 -14.57
N PHE A 103 -1.04 6.56 -13.55
CA PHE A 103 -1.75 6.48 -12.27
C PHE A 103 -1.97 7.88 -11.67
N GLU A 104 -2.95 7.98 -10.80
CA GLU A 104 -3.19 9.14 -9.94
C GLU A 104 -2.48 8.90 -8.61
N THR A 105 -1.60 9.81 -8.20
CA THR A 105 -0.97 9.77 -6.88
C THR A 105 -1.91 10.37 -5.85
N TYR A 106 -2.30 9.59 -4.86
CA TYR A 106 -3.18 10.00 -3.78
C TYR A 106 -2.43 10.40 -2.52
N ALA A 107 -1.31 9.72 -2.25
CA ALA A 107 -0.42 10.06 -1.16
C ALA A 107 1.05 9.84 -1.54
N THR A 108 1.95 10.58 -0.89
CA THR A 108 3.40 10.48 -1.10
C THR A 108 4.14 10.27 0.20
N TYR A 109 5.30 9.65 0.13
CA TYR A 109 6.32 9.73 1.18
C TYR A 109 6.96 11.12 1.19
N SER A 110 7.71 11.45 2.26
CA SER A 110 8.36 12.76 2.42
C SER A 110 9.39 13.12 1.35
N ASN A 111 9.91 12.13 0.61
CA ASN A 111 10.81 12.33 -0.53
C ASN A 111 10.07 12.56 -1.87
N GLY A 112 8.73 12.56 -1.85
CA GLY A 112 7.88 12.70 -3.04
C GLY A 112 7.56 11.40 -3.78
N ASP A 113 8.15 10.26 -3.39
CA ASP A 113 7.80 8.97 -3.99
C ASP A 113 6.33 8.61 -3.69
N PRO A 114 5.58 8.06 -4.66
CA PRO A 114 4.18 7.67 -4.47
C PRO A 114 4.02 6.62 -3.35
N MET A 115 3.13 6.87 -2.39
CA MET A 115 2.79 5.97 -1.29
C MET A 115 1.42 5.32 -1.48
N ALA A 116 0.45 6.05 -2.03
CA ALA A 116 -0.83 5.53 -2.44
C ALA A 116 -1.18 6.02 -3.85
N ILE A 117 -1.67 5.10 -4.68
CA ILE A 117 -2.01 5.38 -6.07
C ILE A 117 -3.35 4.76 -6.46
N ILE A 118 -3.98 5.35 -7.47
CA ILE A 118 -5.09 4.72 -8.19
C ILE A 118 -4.69 4.59 -9.66
N GLN A 119 -4.70 3.37 -10.17
CA GLN A 119 -4.53 3.07 -11.59
C GLN A 119 -5.77 2.30 -12.09
N ASN A 120 -6.60 2.94 -12.90
CA ASN A 120 -7.87 2.38 -13.37
C ASN A 120 -8.75 1.91 -12.18
N ASN A 121 -8.96 0.61 -12.08
CA ASN A 121 -9.74 -0.05 -11.02
C ASN A 121 -8.88 -0.63 -9.89
N LEU A 122 -7.59 -0.26 -9.83
CA LEU A 122 -6.64 -0.65 -8.78
C LEU A 122 -6.40 0.51 -7.81
N GLY A 123 -6.64 0.31 -6.53
CA GLY A 123 -6.23 1.20 -5.45
C GLY A 123 -5.14 0.52 -4.63
N LEU A 124 -3.96 1.14 -4.54
CA LEU A 124 -2.78 0.52 -3.92
C LEU A 124 -2.15 1.48 -2.90
N ILE A 125 -1.81 0.96 -1.74
CA ILE A 125 -1.30 1.74 -0.60
C ILE A 125 -0.05 1.05 -0.02
N GLY A 126 1.04 1.80 0.13
CA GLY A 126 2.30 1.28 0.66
C GLY A 126 2.38 1.20 2.18
N CYS A 127 1.73 2.09 2.90
CA CYS A 127 1.61 2.07 4.37
C CYS A 127 0.29 1.42 4.82
N HIS A 128 0.02 1.46 6.15
CA HIS A 128 -1.12 0.79 6.77
C HIS A 128 -2.13 1.76 7.38
N PRO A 129 -3.02 2.38 6.60
CA PRO A 129 -4.10 3.22 7.16
C PRO A 129 -5.14 2.41 7.96
N GLU A 130 -5.22 1.09 7.73
CA GLU A 130 -6.09 0.15 8.45
C GLU A 130 -5.55 -0.25 9.83
N SER A 131 -4.34 0.20 10.19
CA SER A 131 -3.67 -0.20 11.42
C SER A 131 -4.51 0.08 12.67
N GLU A 132 -4.52 -0.85 13.62
CA GLU A 132 -5.26 -0.80 14.86
C GLU A 132 -4.37 -0.35 16.04
N GLU A 133 -4.96 0.09 17.15
CA GLU A 133 -4.25 0.61 18.32
C GLU A 133 -3.22 -0.36 18.86
N PHE A 134 -3.55 -1.65 18.97
CA PHE A 134 -2.64 -2.68 19.47
C PHE A 134 -1.38 -2.86 18.62
N TRP A 135 -1.40 -2.48 17.32
CA TRP A 135 -0.19 -2.49 16.49
C TRP A 135 0.82 -1.48 17.00
N TYR A 136 0.36 -0.30 17.42
CA TYR A 136 1.22 0.76 17.97
C TYR A 136 1.74 0.39 19.35
N GLU A 137 0.92 -0.22 20.18
CA GLU A 137 1.30 -0.69 21.52
C GLU A 137 2.32 -1.83 21.49
N SER A 138 2.31 -2.65 20.43
CA SER A 138 3.23 -3.77 20.25
C SER A 138 4.68 -3.35 20.00
N TYR A 139 4.92 -2.07 19.68
CA TYR A 139 6.26 -1.57 19.38
C TYR A 139 6.56 -0.33 20.22
N LYS A 140 7.57 -0.44 21.09
CA LYS A 140 7.95 0.64 22.02
C LYS A 140 8.17 2.00 21.32
N GLN A 141 8.75 2.01 20.10
CA GLN A 141 8.98 3.20 19.30
C GLN A 141 7.70 3.81 18.69
N MET A 142 6.57 3.10 18.79
CA MET A 142 5.29 3.53 18.28
C MET A 142 4.35 4.07 19.35
N ASN A 143 4.76 3.98 20.64
CA ASN A 143 3.95 4.45 21.75
C ASN A 143 3.53 5.92 21.56
N GLY A 144 2.23 6.19 21.74
CA GLY A 144 1.66 7.52 21.57
C GLY A 144 1.49 8.00 20.13
N GLN A 145 1.75 7.13 19.14
CA GLN A 145 1.59 7.45 17.70
C GLN A 145 0.23 6.99 17.13
N TRP A 146 -0.63 6.40 17.94
CA TRP A 146 -1.96 5.98 17.53
C TRP A 146 -2.79 7.15 16.98
N HIS A 147 -3.38 6.96 15.81
CA HIS A 147 -4.12 7.99 15.06
C HIS A 147 -5.59 8.14 15.47
N HIS A 148 -6.05 7.44 16.51
CA HIS A 148 -7.42 7.50 17.02
C HIS A 148 -8.48 7.37 15.90
N ARG A 149 -8.34 6.37 15.04
CA ARG A 149 -9.19 6.05 13.88
C ARG A 149 -9.21 7.11 12.75
N ARG A 150 -8.37 8.14 12.82
CA ARG A 150 -8.31 9.13 11.75
C ARG A 150 -7.89 8.50 10.42
N HIS A 151 -6.89 7.62 10.41
CA HIS A 151 -6.44 6.94 9.20
C HIS A 151 -7.48 5.99 8.62
N HIS A 152 -8.37 5.42 9.43
CA HIS A 152 -9.50 4.63 8.93
C HIS A 152 -10.45 5.47 8.07
N ARG A 153 -10.67 6.75 8.43
CA ARG A 153 -11.47 7.68 7.60
C ARG A 153 -10.75 8.01 6.30
N LEU A 154 -9.43 8.23 6.35
CA LEU A 154 -8.63 8.44 5.13
C LEU A 154 -8.69 7.23 4.19
N LEU A 155 -8.65 6.02 4.74
CA LEU A 155 -8.83 4.79 3.96
C LEU A 155 -10.22 4.72 3.32
N LEU A 156 -11.27 5.05 4.06
CA LEU A 156 -12.64 5.08 3.51
C LEU A 156 -12.78 6.08 2.37
N ASP A 157 -12.19 7.27 2.50
CA ASP A 157 -12.20 8.29 1.44
C ASP A 157 -11.45 7.78 0.19
N PHE A 158 -10.33 7.10 0.38
CA PHE A 158 -9.59 6.46 -0.71
C PHE A 158 -10.40 5.36 -1.40
N VAL A 159 -11.08 4.50 -0.62
CA VAL A 159 -11.96 3.44 -1.15
C VAL A 159 -13.12 4.06 -1.94
N ASN A 160 -13.76 5.10 -1.42
CA ASN A 160 -14.83 5.81 -2.14
C ASN A 160 -14.32 6.35 -3.48
N LYS A 161 -13.13 6.98 -3.49
CA LYS A 161 -12.51 7.47 -4.71
C LYS A 161 -12.23 6.34 -5.71
N LEU A 162 -11.77 5.18 -5.24
CA LEU A 162 -11.57 3.99 -6.08
C LEU A 162 -12.88 3.48 -6.67
N MET A 163 -13.97 3.51 -5.90
CA MET A 163 -15.28 3.03 -6.35
C MET A 163 -15.92 3.94 -7.41
N GLU A 164 -15.52 5.22 -7.50
CA GLU A 164 -15.98 6.17 -8.51
C GLU A 164 -15.33 5.97 -9.89
N LYS A 165 -14.22 5.22 -9.97
CA LYS A 165 -13.50 4.89 -11.22
C LYS A 165 -14.20 3.75 -11.96
#